data_a81550d4ae3547d4e8c16bc311d08129
#
_entry.id   a81550d4ae3547d4e8c16bc311d08129
#
_cell.length_a   1.000
_cell.length_b   1.000
_cell.length_c   1.000
_cell.angle_alpha   90.00
_cell.angle_beta   90.00
_cell.angle_gamma   90.00
#
_symmetry.space_group_name_H-M   'P 1'
#
loop_
_entity.id
_entity.type
_entity.pdbx_description
1 polymer ?
#
loop_
_entity_poly.entity_id
_entity_poly.type
_entity_poly.pdbx_seq_one_letter_code
_entity_poly.pdbx_strand_id
1 'polypeptide(L)'
;MRVGVARETAPGERRVALVPETVGKLSAAGFEVVVEPGAGEAASFPDNTYAAAGATLGSPWDAEAVVKVRKPTEAEVARLGAGRLLIGFLDPLADPDGIAQLASRGVIAFAMESIPRITRAQSMDALSSQATVGGYKAALLAAEQLPRFFPMLMTAAGTVPPAKVLVIGAGVAGLQAIATARRLGAVVTGFDVRPVVREQIESLGANWLDLGVTGAEAEGGYARELTPEEMQAQQRALEERISDFDVVITTAAVPGRAAPRIIPASAVAAMRVGSVIVDLASDTGGNCELTQPGEIVDHNGVTIVGTTNLPSTMPWIAFVPDMSGVCSSVGTFEITSKPRKIARTRIVTSKTSRVLWLMRAPPFASRRRPT
;
A
#
# COMPACT_ATOMS: atom_id res chain seq x y z
N MET A 1 -25.00 -14.94 -5.76
CA MET A 1 -24.07 -14.01 -6.47
C MET A 1 -22.79 -14.77 -6.77
N ARG A 2 -22.33 -14.66 -7.99
CA ARG A 2 -21.12 -15.30 -8.48
C ARG A 2 -19.95 -14.33 -8.38
N VAL A 3 -18.85 -14.76 -7.75
CA VAL A 3 -17.62 -13.97 -7.56
C VAL A 3 -16.50 -14.60 -8.39
N GLY A 4 -15.93 -13.82 -9.30
CA GLY A 4 -14.84 -14.25 -10.16
C GLY A 4 -13.49 -13.74 -9.65
N VAL A 5 -12.52 -14.63 -9.49
CA VAL A 5 -11.13 -14.30 -9.12
C VAL A 5 -10.29 -14.35 -10.38
N ALA A 6 -9.87 -13.19 -10.86
CA ALA A 6 -9.05 -13.10 -12.06
C ALA A 6 -7.56 -13.30 -11.74
N ARG A 7 -6.82 -13.86 -12.69
CA ARG A 7 -5.37 -13.94 -12.64
C ARG A 7 -4.77 -12.54 -12.83
N GLU A 8 -3.76 -12.23 -12.05
CA GLU A 8 -3.02 -10.99 -12.21
C GLU A 8 -2.08 -11.05 -13.43
N THR A 9 -2.11 -9.98 -14.22
CA THR A 9 -1.32 -9.88 -15.46
C THR A 9 -0.27 -8.77 -15.39
N ALA A 10 -0.30 -7.94 -14.34
CA ALA A 10 0.67 -6.87 -14.14
C ALA A 10 2.08 -7.45 -13.89
N PRO A 11 3.14 -6.91 -14.54
CA PRO A 11 4.50 -7.36 -14.31
C PRO A 11 4.89 -7.32 -12.84
N GLY A 12 5.50 -8.40 -12.34
CA GLY A 12 5.93 -8.51 -10.93
C GLY A 12 4.80 -8.71 -9.91
N GLU A 13 3.53 -8.76 -10.31
CA GLU A 13 2.43 -9.09 -9.40
C GLU A 13 2.35 -10.60 -9.18
N ARG A 14 2.49 -11.00 -7.93
CA ARG A 14 2.44 -12.41 -7.52
C ARG A 14 1.27 -12.72 -6.60
N ARG A 15 0.60 -11.68 -6.08
CA ARG A 15 -0.56 -11.86 -5.21
C ARG A 15 -1.77 -12.34 -6.02
N VAL A 16 -2.73 -12.92 -5.33
CA VAL A 16 -4.06 -13.21 -5.82
C VAL A 16 -5.09 -12.51 -4.93
N ALA A 17 -6.19 -12.06 -5.51
CA ALA A 17 -7.18 -11.27 -4.77
C ALA A 17 -7.84 -12.06 -3.62
N LEU A 18 -8.13 -13.35 -3.83
CA LEU A 18 -8.69 -14.22 -2.79
C LEU A 18 -7.84 -15.49 -2.66
N VAL A 19 -7.42 -15.79 -1.45
CA VAL A 19 -6.74 -17.06 -1.13
C VAL A 19 -7.77 -18.16 -0.85
N PRO A 20 -7.40 -19.45 -0.92
CA PRO A 20 -8.33 -20.56 -0.73
C PRO A 20 -9.13 -20.49 0.58
N GLU A 21 -8.52 -20.05 1.68
CA GLU A 21 -9.23 -19.87 2.96
C GLU A 21 -10.40 -18.87 2.85
N THR A 22 -10.18 -17.75 2.15
CA THR A 22 -11.23 -16.73 1.93
C THR A 22 -12.30 -17.26 0.99
N VAL A 23 -11.93 -18.03 -0.03
CA VAL A 23 -12.88 -18.70 -0.92
C VAL A 23 -13.79 -19.65 -0.12
N GLY A 24 -13.22 -20.45 0.79
CA GLY A 24 -14.01 -21.34 1.66
C GLY A 24 -15.03 -20.57 2.53
N LYS A 25 -14.65 -19.41 3.06
CA LYS A 25 -15.56 -18.54 3.83
C LYS A 25 -16.70 -17.99 2.95
N LEU A 26 -16.39 -17.57 1.72
CA LEU A 26 -17.41 -17.09 0.78
C LEU A 26 -18.38 -18.20 0.35
N SER A 27 -17.86 -19.39 0.03
CA SER A 27 -18.66 -20.55 -0.33
C SER A 27 -19.60 -20.95 0.82
N ALA A 28 -19.10 -20.95 2.05
CA ALA A 28 -19.92 -21.20 3.25
C ALA A 28 -20.99 -20.13 3.47
N ALA A 29 -20.76 -18.89 3.02
CA ALA A 29 -21.72 -17.79 3.05
C ALA A 29 -22.71 -17.81 1.87
N GLY A 30 -22.67 -18.82 1.00
CA GLY A 30 -23.61 -19.01 -0.12
C GLY A 30 -23.22 -18.29 -1.41
N PHE A 31 -21.97 -17.85 -1.55
CA PHE A 31 -21.44 -17.31 -2.81
C PHE A 31 -20.89 -18.44 -3.69
N GLU A 32 -21.16 -18.36 -4.98
CA GLU A 32 -20.48 -19.17 -5.98
C GLU A 32 -19.17 -18.49 -6.36
N VAL A 33 -18.03 -19.18 -6.18
CA VAL A 33 -16.72 -18.62 -6.50
C VAL A 33 -16.13 -19.34 -7.71
N VAL A 34 -15.72 -18.53 -8.71
CA VAL A 34 -15.03 -19.00 -9.93
C VAL A 34 -13.63 -18.42 -9.94
N VAL A 35 -12.63 -19.29 -10.04
CA VAL A 35 -11.22 -18.90 -10.06
C VAL A 35 -10.65 -19.15 -11.45
N GLU A 36 -9.99 -18.16 -12.02
CA GLU A 36 -9.28 -18.32 -13.28
C GLU A 36 -8.13 -19.34 -13.10
N PRO A 37 -8.00 -20.34 -13.97
CA PRO A 37 -6.94 -21.33 -13.87
C PRO A 37 -5.56 -20.66 -13.74
N GLY A 38 -4.76 -21.11 -12.77
CA GLY A 38 -3.43 -20.57 -12.47
C GLY A 38 -3.42 -19.23 -11.74
N ALA A 39 -4.58 -18.67 -11.32
CA ALA A 39 -4.64 -17.37 -10.66
C ALA A 39 -3.83 -17.32 -9.35
N GLY A 40 -3.75 -18.41 -8.61
CA GLY A 40 -3.02 -18.48 -7.34
C GLY A 40 -1.60 -19.03 -7.43
N GLU A 41 -1.14 -19.50 -8.58
CA GLU A 41 0.15 -20.19 -8.71
C GLU A 41 1.34 -19.36 -8.25
N ALA A 42 1.40 -18.09 -8.65
CA ALA A 42 2.47 -17.18 -8.24
C ALA A 42 2.46 -16.87 -6.73
N ALA A 43 1.33 -17.10 -6.07
CA ALA A 43 1.14 -16.99 -4.62
C ALA A 43 1.31 -18.33 -3.89
N SER A 44 1.74 -19.39 -4.59
CA SER A 44 1.87 -20.77 -4.07
C SER A 44 0.54 -21.43 -3.69
N PHE A 45 -0.55 -21.04 -4.34
CA PHE A 45 -1.86 -21.66 -4.22
C PHE A 45 -2.25 -22.32 -5.55
N PRO A 46 -1.98 -23.63 -5.74
CA PRO A 46 -2.36 -24.34 -6.96
C PRO A 46 -3.89 -24.51 -7.06
N ASP A 47 -4.38 -24.71 -8.28
CA ASP A 47 -5.80 -24.77 -8.60
C ASP A 47 -6.59 -25.79 -7.77
N ASN A 48 -5.98 -26.94 -7.44
CA ASN A 48 -6.62 -27.95 -6.61
C ASN A 48 -6.95 -27.47 -5.19
N THR A 49 -6.21 -26.50 -4.64
CA THR A 49 -6.51 -25.92 -3.33
C THR A 49 -7.76 -25.05 -3.36
N TYR A 50 -8.01 -24.36 -4.48
CA TYR A 50 -9.23 -23.61 -4.70
C TYR A 50 -10.44 -24.53 -4.89
N ALA A 51 -10.28 -25.62 -5.67
CA ALA A 51 -11.32 -26.61 -5.84
C ALA A 51 -11.70 -27.27 -4.50
N ALA A 52 -10.70 -27.60 -3.66
CA ALA A 52 -10.94 -28.15 -2.32
C ALA A 52 -11.65 -27.13 -1.39
N ALA A 53 -11.46 -25.83 -1.62
CA ALA A 53 -12.16 -24.76 -0.89
C ALA A 53 -13.58 -24.47 -1.42
N GLY A 54 -14.03 -25.19 -2.44
CA GLY A 54 -15.39 -25.07 -3.00
C GLY A 54 -15.50 -24.12 -4.20
N ALA A 55 -14.39 -23.67 -4.80
CA ALA A 55 -14.42 -22.91 -6.04
C ALA A 55 -14.55 -23.81 -7.26
N THR A 56 -15.12 -23.28 -8.34
CA THR A 56 -15.01 -23.83 -9.68
C THR A 56 -13.88 -23.13 -10.45
N LEU A 57 -13.18 -23.88 -11.31
CA LEU A 57 -12.17 -23.30 -12.21
C LEU A 57 -12.84 -22.86 -13.52
N GLY A 58 -12.58 -21.64 -13.96
CA GLY A 58 -13.19 -21.12 -15.20
C GLY A 58 -12.93 -19.64 -15.43
N SER A 59 -13.68 -19.06 -16.39
CA SER A 59 -13.61 -17.64 -16.67
C SER A 59 -14.25 -16.80 -15.55
N PRO A 60 -13.51 -15.88 -14.90
CA PRO A 60 -14.06 -15.01 -13.88
C PRO A 60 -14.90 -13.86 -14.43
N TRP A 61 -14.76 -13.54 -15.73
CA TRP A 61 -15.26 -12.33 -16.35
C TRP A 61 -16.77 -12.34 -16.58
N ASP A 62 -17.40 -13.50 -16.52
CA ASP A 62 -18.85 -13.66 -16.60
C ASP A 62 -19.53 -13.60 -15.22
N ALA A 63 -18.76 -13.49 -14.16
CA ALA A 63 -19.26 -13.35 -12.79
C ALA A 63 -19.93 -12.00 -12.56
N GLU A 64 -20.83 -11.92 -11.57
CA GLU A 64 -21.50 -10.67 -11.17
C GLU A 64 -20.51 -9.71 -10.52
N ALA A 65 -19.52 -10.25 -9.79
CA ALA A 65 -18.43 -9.47 -9.20
C ALA A 65 -17.09 -10.08 -9.63
N VAL A 66 -16.18 -9.26 -10.13
CA VAL A 66 -14.79 -9.64 -10.45
C VAL A 66 -13.86 -8.99 -9.43
N VAL A 67 -12.97 -9.80 -8.85
CA VAL A 67 -11.98 -9.32 -7.87
C VAL A 67 -10.58 -9.47 -8.43
N LYS A 68 -9.78 -8.40 -8.30
CA LYS A 68 -8.38 -8.32 -8.70
C LYS A 68 -7.56 -7.57 -7.65
N VAL A 69 -6.25 -7.80 -7.61
CA VAL A 69 -5.33 -6.99 -6.82
C VAL A 69 -5.06 -5.67 -7.52
N ARG A 70 -4.60 -5.73 -8.78
CA ARG A 70 -4.25 -4.54 -9.58
C ARG A 70 -5.42 -4.12 -10.46
N LYS A 71 -5.42 -2.86 -10.88
CA LYS A 71 -6.38 -2.36 -11.87
C LYS A 71 -6.35 -3.22 -13.14
N PRO A 72 -7.50 -3.45 -13.78
CA PRO A 72 -7.55 -4.23 -14.99
C PRO A 72 -6.89 -3.50 -16.17
N THR A 73 -6.32 -4.26 -17.09
CA THR A 73 -5.87 -3.77 -18.39
C THR A 73 -7.06 -3.38 -19.27
N GLU A 74 -6.83 -2.62 -20.35
CA GLU A 74 -7.89 -2.27 -21.31
C GLU A 74 -8.59 -3.51 -21.89
N ALA A 75 -7.83 -4.58 -22.20
CA ALA A 75 -8.37 -5.85 -22.68
C ALA A 75 -9.26 -6.53 -21.65
N GLU A 76 -8.93 -6.44 -20.38
CA GLU A 76 -9.74 -6.97 -19.26
C GLU A 76 -10.98 -6.10 -19.01
N VAL A 77 -10.85 -4.78 -19.09
CA VAL A 77 -11.99 -3.85 -19.02
C VAL A 77 -12.98 -4.13 -20.16
N ALA A 78 -12.49 -4.49 -21.37
CA ALA A 78 -13.33 -4.87 -22.50
C ALA A 78 -14.20 -6.12 -22.22
N ARG A 79 -13.80 -6.99 -21.31
CA ARG A 79 -14.54 -8.20 -20.89
C ARG A 79 -15.61 -7.91 -19.83
N LEU A 80 -15.54 -6.76 -19.14
CA LEU A 80 -16.50 -6.38 -18.11
C LEU A 80 -17.77 -5.81 -18.76
N GLY A 81 -18.91 -6.41 -18.47
CA GLY A 81 -20.22 -5.94 -18.90
C GLY A 81 -20.80 -4.85 -17.98
N ALA A 82 -21.79 -4.13 -18.50
CA ALA A 82 -22.54 -3.14 -17.69
C ALA A 82 -23.23 -3.80 -16.49
N GLY A 83 -23.20 -3.09 -15.35
CA GLY A 83 -23.76 -3.58 -14.08
C GLY A 83 -22.89 -4.58 -13.34
N ARG A 84 -21.76 -5.01 -13.90
CA ARG A 84 -20.79 -5.88 -13.19
C ARG A 84 -20.03 -5.10 -12.13
N LEU A 85 -19.71 -5.78 -11.04
CA LEU A 85 -18.82 -5.24 -10.01
C LEU A 85 -17.36 -5.53 -10.35
N LEU A 86 -16.50 -4.56 -10.11
CA LEU A 86 -15.05 -4.72 -10.07
C LEU A 86 -14.54 -4.27 -8.71
N ILE A 87 -13.75 -5.10 -8.03
CA ILE A 87 -13.20 -4.80 -6.71
C ILE A 87 -11.68 -5.00 -6.78
N GLY A 88 -10.91 -3.98 -6.42
CA GLY A 88 -9.44 -4.04 -6.43
C GLY A 88 -8.80 -2.70 -6.08
N PHE A 89 -7.48 -2.61 -6.18
CA PHE A 89 -6.77 -1.34 -6.19
C PHE A 89 -6.87 -0.71 -7.58
N LEU A 90 -7.57 0.41 -7.69
CA LEU A 90 -7.94 1.01 -8.96
C LEU A 90 -7.27 2.37 -9.22
N ASP A 91 -6.56 2.91 -8.22
CA ASP A 91 -5.84 4.19 -8.26
C ASP A 91 -6.66 5.40 -8.73
N PRO A 92 -7.88 5.63 -8.20
CA PRO A 92 -8.80 6.65 -8.73
C PRO A 92 -8.26 8.08 -8.68
N LEU A 93 -7.28 8.36 -7.83
CA LEU A 93 -6.63 9.68 -7.74
C LEU A 93 -5.48 9.82 -8.74
N ALA A 94 -4.80 8.74 -9.08
CA ALA A 94 -3.67 8.74 -10.00
C ALA A 94 -4.08 8.41 -11.44
N ASP A 95 -5.21 7.69 -11.63
CA ASP A 95 -5.71 7.26 -12.94
C ASP A 95 -7.21 7.60 -13.14
N PRO A 96 -7.58 8.89 -13.20
CA PRO A 96 -8.96 9.31 -13.42
C PRO A 96 -9.50 8.85 -14.77
N ASP A 97 -8.65 8.70 -15.79
CA ASP A 97 -9.04 8.26 -17.12
C ASP A 97 -9.43 6.78 -17.14
N GLY A 98 -8.70 5.91 -16.44
CA GLY A 98 -9.08 4.51 -16.24
C GLY A 98 -10.42 4.37 -15.51
N ILE A 99 -10.67 5.21 -14.50
CA ILE A 99 -11.99 5.25 -13.83
C ILE A 99 -13.09 5.73 -14.78
N ALA A 100 -12.83 6.74 -15.61
CA ALA A 100 -13.79 7.20 -16.62
C ALA A 100 -14.12 6.11 -17.64
N GLN A 101 -13.13 5.31 -18.05
CA GLN A 101 -13.30 4.16 -18.94
C GLN A 101 -14.22 3.09 -18.31
N LEU A 102 -14.01 2.71 -17.05
CA LEU A 102 -14.90 1.81 -16.30
C LEU A 102 -16.33 2.35 -16.23
N ALA A 103 -16.47 3.64 -15.91
CA ALA A 103 -17.76 4.31 -15.82
C ALA A 103 -18.50 4.35 -17.17
N SER A 104 -17.79 4.59 -18.30
CA SER A 104 -18.38 4.61 -19.64
C SER A 104 -18.97 3.26 -20.06
N ARG A 105 -18.44 2.16 -19.50
CA ARG A 105 -18.95 0.80 -19.69
C ARG A 105 -20.06 0.41 -18.71
N GLY A 106 -20.43 1.30 -17.79
CA GLY A 106 -21.43 1.01 -16.77
C GLY A 106 -20.96 0.01 -15.71
N VAL A 107 -19.63 -0.14 -15.51
CA VAL A 107 -19.06 -0.98 -14.46
C VAL A 107 -19.22 -0.29 -13.12
N ILE A 108 -19.58 -1.05 -12.08
CA ILE A 108 -19.62 -0.58 -10.69
C ILE A 108 -18.27 -0.91 -10.05
N ALA A 109 -17.44 0.10 -9.79
CA ALA A 109 -16.09 -0.10 -9.32
C ALA A 109 -15.94 0.23 -7.83
N PHE A 110 -15.26 -0.66 -7.09
CA PHE A 110 -14.86 -0.47 -5.70
C PHE A 110 -13.34 -0.41 -5.61
N ALA A 111 -12.82 0.80 -5.39
CA ALA A 111 -11.42 1.02 -5.12
C ALA A 111 -11.14 0.73 -3.64
N MET A 112 -10.38 -0.34 -3.35
CA MET A 112 -10.07 -0.78 -1.98
C MET A 112 -9.27 0.26 -1.20
N GLU A 113 -8.43 1.05 -1.87
CA GLU A 113 -7.67 2.15 -1.28
C GLU A 113 -8.53 3.36 -0.88
N SER A 114 -9.76 3.42 -1.37
CA SER A 114 -10.72 4.49 -1.04
C SER A 114 -11.64 4.14 0.13
N ILE A 115 -11.48 2.96 0.72
CA ILE A 115 -12.22 2.56 1.90
C ILE A 115 -11.81 3.48 3.07
N PRO A 116 -12.79 4.13 3.76
CA PRO A 116 -12.47 5.07 4.82
C PRO A 116 -11.85 4.36 6.03
N ARG A 117 -10.87 5.00 6.66
CA ARG A 117 -10.21 4.49 7.87
C ARG A 117 -11.05 4.77 9.12
N ILE A 118 -12.14 4.05 9.24
CA ILE A 118 -13.04 4.08 10.40
C ILE A 118 -13.11 2.69 11.02
N THR A 119 -13.41 2.59 12.30
CA THR A 119 -13.45 1.32 13.05
C THR A 119 -14.29 0.24 12.35
N ARG A 120 -15.44 0.64 11.78
CA ARG A 120 -16.37 -0.29 11.11
C ARG A 120 -15.79 -0.88 9.81
N ALA A 121 -14.90 -0.15 9.13
CA ALA A 121 -14.29 -0.57 7.87
C ALA A 121 -12.88 -1.18 8.05
N GLN A 122 -12.40 -1.29 9.28
CA GLN A 122 -11.03 -1.73 9.59
C GLN A 122 -10.74 -3.15 9.05
N SER A 123 -11.71 -4.06 9.07
CA SER A 123 -11.56 -5.40 8.51
C SER A 123 -11.43 -5.43 6.98
N MET A 124 -11.74 -4.32 6.30
CA MET A 124 -11.66 -4.15 4.85
C MET A 124 -10.47 -3.26 4.43
N ASP A 125 -9.64 -2.80 5.37
CA ASP A 125 -8.48 -1.93 5.10
C ASP A 125 -7.31 -2.73 4.49
N ALA A 126 -7.45 -3.05 3.21
CA ALA A 126 -6.43 -3.75 2.44
C ALA A 126 -5.16 -2.91 2.29
N LEU A 127 -5.27 -1.58 2.25
CA LEU A 127 -4.12 -0.69 2.12
C LEU A 127 -3.21 -0.77 3.34
N SER A 128 -3.77 -0.72 4.56
CA SER A 128 -3.00 -0.90 5.79
C SER A 128 -2.42 -2.31 5.90
N SER A 129 -3.16 -3.34 5.51
CA SER A 129 -2.66 -4.71 5.48
C SER A 129 -1.42 -4.83 4.58
N GLN A 130 -1.48 -4.31 3.36
CA GLN A 130 -0.34 -4.36 2.43
C GLN A 130 0.82 -3.45 2.88
N ALA A 131 0.55 -2.31 3.50
CA ALA A 131 1.57 -1.45 4.08
C ALA A 131 2.35 -2.17 5.21
N THR A 132 1.67 -2.98 6.03
CA THR A 132 2.32 -3.82 7.05
C THR A 132 3.32 -4.79 6.40
N VAL A 133 2.93 -5.46 5.31
CA VAL A 133 3.83 -6.36 4.55
C VAL A 133 5.03 -5.59 4.02
N GLY A 134 4.79 -4.41 3.44
CA GLY A 134 5.85 -3.54 2.91
C GLY A 134 6.87 -3.17 3.99
N GLY A 135 6.41 -2.71 5.16
CA GLY A 135 7.28 -2.33 6.28
C GLY A 135 8.10 -3.51 6.84
N TYR A 136 7.47 -4.68 6.96
CA TYR A 136 8.17 -5.90 7.37
C TYR A 136 9.29 -6.26 6.38
N LYS A 137 8.95 -6.33 5.10
CA LYS A 137 9.91 -6.73 4.06
C LYS A 137 11.05 -5.71 3.89
N ALA A 138 10.77 -4.41 4.08
CA ALA A 138 11.79 -3.37 4.02
C ALA A 138 12.88 -3.55 5.08
N ALA A 139 12.49 -3.89 6.32
CA ALA A 139 13.46 -4.17 7.37
C ALA A 139 14.31 -5.42 7.07
N LEU A 140 13.73 -6.45 6.45
CA LEU A 140 14.47 -7.64 6.00
C LEU A 140 15.45 -7.31 4.88
N LEU A 141 15.04 -6.53 3.87
CA LEU A 141 15.91 -6.08 2.79
C LEU A 141 17.06 -5.23 3.33
N ALA A 142 16.78 -4.34 4.27
CA ALA A 142 17.81 -3.53 4.90
C ALA A 142 18.85 -4.41 5.62
N ALA A 143 18.40 -5.46 6.33
CA ALA A 143 19.28 -6.39 7.02
C ALA A 143 20.09 -7.26 6.04
N GLU A 144 19.53 -7.64 4.89
CA GLU A 144 20.20 -8.41 3.84
C GLU A 144 21.29 -7.61 3.13
N GLN A 145 21.01 -6.34 2.85
CA GLN A 145 21.94 -5.47 2.13
C GLN A 145 23.03 -4.86 3.02
N LEU A 146 22.81 -4.77 4.34
CA LEU A 146 23.79 -4.18 5.25
C LEU A 146 24.96 -5.15 5.50
N PRO A 147 26.22 -4.76 5.24
CA PRO A 147 27.40 -5.63 5.43
C PRO A 147 27.82 -5.74 6.90
N ARG A 148 26.87 -5.69 7.84
CA ARG A 148 27.08 -5.84 9.28
C ARG A 148 25.84 -6.36 9.98
N PHE A 149 25.98 -6.83 11.21
CA PHE A 149 24.87 -7.39 11.98
C PHE A 149 23.89 -6.33 12.44
N PHE A 150 22.59 -6.62 12.39
CA PHE A 150 21.59 -5.84 13.08
C PHE A 150 21.72 -5.94 14.60
N PRO A 151 21.81 -7.16 15.20
CA PRO A 151 21.96 -7.28 16.65
C PRO A 151 23.39 -7.01 17.10
N MET A 152 23.52 -6.74 18.38
CA MET A 152 24.82 -6.82 19.03
C MET A 152 25.33 -8.27 18.99
N LEU A 153 26.57 -8.45 18.62
CA LEU A 153 27.22 -9.76 18.63
C LEU A 153 28.44 -9.72 19.55
N MET A 154 28.48 -10.64 20.50
CA MET A 154 29.66 -10.88 21.35
C MET A 154 30.37 -12.12 20.88
N THR A 155 31.67 -12.00 20.60
CA THR A 155 32.53 -13.10 20.21
C THR A 155 33.74 -13.15 21.13
N ALA A 156 34.52 -14.25 21.07
CA ALA A 156 35.80 -14.33 21.78
C ALA A 156 36.80 -13.24 21.33
N ALA A 157 36.64 -12.70 20.12
CA ALA A 157 37.48 -11.64 19.56
C ALA A 157 37.01 -10.22 19.90
N GLY A 158 35.86 -10.07 20.55
CA GLY A 158 35.31 -8.77 20.92
C GLY A 158 33.82 -8.60 20.68
N THR A 159 33.33 -7.38 20.88
CA THR A 159 31.92 -7.01 20.73
C THR A 159 31.71 -6.20 19.46
N VAL A 160 30.76 -6.63 18.63
CA VAL A 160 30.24 -5.86 17.49
C VAL A 160 28.99 -5.12 17.94
N PRO A 161 28.96 -3.78 17.89
CA PRO A 161 27.77 -3.02 18.28
C PRO A 161 26.61 -3.26 17.31
N PRO A 162 25.35 -3.11 17.77
CA PRO A 162 24.18 -3.26 16.92
C PRO A 162 24.11 -2.17 15.85
N ALA A 163 23.50 -2.46 14.73
CA ALA A 163 23.24 -1.47 13.69
C ALA A 163 22.27 -0.39 14.18
N LYS A 164 22.47 0.84 13.74
CA LYS A 164 21.58 1.97 13.97
C LYS A 164 20.69 2.17 12.77
N VAL A 165 19.39 2.05 12.96
CA VAL A 165 18.37 2.14 11.90
C VAL A 165 17.52 3.39 12.14
N LEU A 166 17.42 4.24 11.12
CA LEU A 166 16.47 5.34 11.06
C LEU A 166 15.27 4.94 10.21
N VAL A 167 14.06 5.15 10.71
CA VAL A 167 12.82 5.00 9.93
C VAL A 167 12.16 6.36 9.77
N ILE A 168 12.01 6.82 8.53
CA ILE A 168 11.39 8.10 8.17
C ILE A 168 9.96 7.84 7.68
N GLY A 169 8.99 8.38 8.43
CA GLY A 169 7.57 8.11 8.30
C GLY A 169 7.12 7.01 9.27
N ALA A 170 6.21 7.35 10.18
CA ALA A 170 5.66 6.44 11.20
C ALA A 170 4.17 6.15 10.94
N GLY A 171 3.83 5.92 9.67
CA GLY A 171 2.57 5.28 9.28
C GLY A 171 2.62 3.77 9.54
N VAL A 172 1.63 3.03 9.03
CA VAL A 172 1.55 1.56 9.23
C VAL A 172 2.82 0.85 8.78
N ALA A 173 3.35 1.19 7.59
CA ALA A 173 4.60 0.60 7.08
C ALA A 173 5.80 0.94 7.96
N GLY A 174 5.93 2.22 8.36
CA GLY A 174 7.05 2.67 9.20
C GLY A 174 7.04 2.05 10.59
N LEU A 175 5.90 2.02 11.26
CA LEU A 175 5.77 1.37 12.57
C LEU A 175 6.08 -0.14 12.49
N GLN A 176 5.66 -0.81 11.40
CA GLN A 176 6.00 -2.21 11.18
C GLN A 176 7.50 -2.40 10.90
N ALA A 177 8.13 -1.50 10.13
CA ALA A 177 9.57 -1.54 9.90
C ALA A 177 10.35 -1.34 11.20
N ILE A 178 9.94 -0.39 12.05
CA ILE A 178 10.49 -0.16 13.40
C ILE A 178 10.40 -1.44 14.23
N ALA A 179 9.20 -2.01 14.34
CA ALA A 179 8.98 -3.23 15.14
C ALA A 179 9.84 -4.40 14.64
N THR A 180 9.97 -4.56 13.32
CA THR A 180 10.74 -5.64 12.71
C THR A 180 12.25 -5.44 12.89
N ALA A 181 12.77 -4.24 12.63
CA ALA A 181 14.19 -3.94 12.81
C ALA A 181 14.63 -4.11 14.27
N ARG A 182 13.76 -3.71 15.20
CA ARG A 182 14.01 -3.95 16.64
C ARG A 182 14.05 -5.44 17.01
N ARG A 183 13.10 -6.24 16.49
CA ARG A 183 13.12 -7.70 16.69
C ARG A 183 14.38 -8.34 16.12
N LEU A 184 14.93 -7.80 15.05
CA LEU A 184 16.22 -8.21 14.50
C LEU A 184 17.42 -7.73 15.35
N GLY A 185 17.19 -6.93 16.39
CA GLY A 185 18.19 -6.53 17.37
C GLY A 185 18.89 -5.19 17.08
N ALA A 186 18.42 -4.41 16.10
CA ALA A 186 18.94 -3.08 15.82
C ALA A 186 18.53 -2.04 16.89
N VAL A 187 19.33 -0.99 17.01
CA VAL A 187 18.95 0.25 17.70
C VAL A 187 18.17 1.11 16.72
N VAL A 188 16.86 1.24 16.94
CA VAL A 188 15.98 1.91 16.00
C VAL A 188 15.59 3.31 16.49
N THR A 189 15.62 4.26 15.57
CA THR A 189 15.12 5.63 15.75
C THR A 189 14.05 5.89 14.69
N GLY A 190 12.93 6.47 15.08
CA GLY A 190 11.85 6.84 14.16
C GLY A 190 11.70 8.36 14.08
N PHE A 191 11.31 8.83 12.91
CA PHE A 191 10.95 10.21 12.63
C PHE A 191 9.62 10.30 11.88
N ASP A 192 8.77 11.23 12.28
CA ASP A 192 7.58 11.65 11.52
C ASP A 192 7.34 13.14 11.77
N VAL A 193 6.78 13.82 10.79
CA VAL A 193 6.42 15.23 10.92
C VAL A 193 5.22 15.46 11.85
N ARG A 194 4.44 14.43 12.13
CA ARG A 194 3.28 14.45 13.03
C ARG A 194 3.70 14.10 14.46
N PRO A 195 3.66 15.03 15.42
CA PRO A 195 4.07 14.74 16.80
C PRO A 195 3.23 13.67 17.50
N VAL A 196 1.97 13.52 17.08
CA VAL A 196 1.02 12.55 17.67
C VAL A 196 1.49 11.10 17.56
N VAL A 197 2.36 10.77 16.58
CA VAL A 197 2.88 9.40 16.41
C VAL A 197 4.13 9.11 17.23
N ARG A 198 4.67 10.09 17.96
CA ARG A 198 5.84 9.92 18.83
C ARG A 198 5.63 8.81 19.86
N GLU A 199 4.50 8.84 20.55
CA GLU A 199 4.16 7.82 21.55
C GLU A 199 4.11 6.41 20.92
N GLN A 200 3.63 6.30 19.68
CA GLN A 200 3.59 5.01 18.96
C GLN A 200 5.00 4.49 18.66
N ILE A 201 5.93 5.36 18.25
CA ILE A 201 7.34 5.01 18.03
C ILE A 201 7.98 4.55 19.35
N GLU A 202 7.81 5.33 20.42
CA GLU A 202 8.39 5.05 21.73
C GLU A 202 7.79 3.78 22.35
N SER A 203 6.50 3.49 22.15
CA SER A 203 5.83 2.27 22.61
C SER A 203 6.38 1.00 21.97
N LEU A 204 6.89 1.10 20.74
CA LEU A 204 7.63 0.01 20.10
C LEU A 204 9.07 -0.10 20.63
N GLY A 205 9.48 0.77 21.57
CA GLY A 205 10.79 0.83 22.16
C GLY A 205 11.86 1.41 21.24
N ALA A 206 11.49 2.18 20.24
CA ALA A 206 12.40 2.95 19.40
C ALA A 206 12.58 4.36 19.97
N ASN A 207 13.68 5.03 19.58
CA ASN A 207 13.91 6.42 19.94
C ASN A 207 13.15 7.35 18.99
N TRP A 208 12.76 8.52 19.48
CA TRP A 208 12.24 9.60 18.65
C TRP A 208 13.40 10.48 18.15
N LEU A 209 13.42 10.79 16.84
CA LEU A 209 14.31 11.80 16.27
C LEU A 209 13.56 13.13 16.17
N ASP A 210 14.06 14.15 16.82
CA ASP A 210 13.56 15.51 16.67
C ASP A 210 14.44 16.27 15.65
N LEU A 211 13.82 16.69 14.55
CA LEU A 211 14.46 17.51 13.52
C LEU A 211 14.02 18.99 13.60
N GLY A 212 13.28 19.38 14.65
CA GLY A 212 12.79 20.75 14.79
C GLY A 212 11.70 21.16 13.78
N VAL A 213 11.20 20.22 12.99
CA VAL A 213 10.13 20.43 11.99
C VAL A 213 8.89 19.70 12.42
N THR A 214 7.81 20.43 12.60
CA THR A 214 6.52 19.90 13.05
C THR A 214 5.47 20.14 11.97
N GLY A 215 4.94 19.04 11.42
CA GLY A 215 3.78 19.06 10.55
C GLY A 215 2.48 18.94 11.32
N ALA A 216 1.36 19.21 10.64
CA ALA A 216 0.02 18.91 11.15
C ALA A 216 -0.51 17.62 10.53
N GLU A 217 -1.50 17.02 11.18
CA GLU A 217 -2.26 15.91 10.62
C GLU A 217 -3.30 16.44 9.64
N ALA A 218 -3.39 15.83 8.46
CA ALA A 218 -4.41 16.09 7.46
C ALA A 218 -5.54 15.04 7.56
N GLU A 219 -6.57 15.20 6.74
CA GLU A 219 -7.69 14.27 6.67
C GLU A 219 -7.23 12.82 6.38
N GLY A 220 -7.79 11.84 7.08
CA GLY A 220 -7.46 10.42 6.92
C GLY A 220 -6.19 9.96 7.63
N GLY A 221 -5.61 10.76 8.54
CA GLY A 221 -4.44 10.39 9.35
C GLY A 221 -3.10 10.52 8.62
N TYR A 222 -3.09 11.18 7.46
CA TYR A 222 -1.86 11.51 6.73
C TYR A 222 -1.25 12.82 7.23
N ALA A 223 0.05 13.00 6.99
CA ALA A 223 0.70 14.26 7.25
C ALA A 223 0.23 15.35 6.25
N ARG A 224 0.09 16.59 6.71
CA ARG A 224 0.00 17.77 5.85
C ARG A 224 1.27 17.88 5.01
N GLU A 225 1.13 18.33 3.78
CA GLU A 225 2.28 18.71 2.95
C GLU A 225 3.06 19.85 3.61
N LEU A 226 4.38 19.72 3.72
CA LEU A 226 5.25 20.74 4.24
C LEU A 226 5.40 21.88 3.22
N THR A 227 5.61 23.10 3.71
CA THR A 227 6.01 24.21 2.84
C THR A 227 7.44 23.97 2.30
N PRO A 228 7.85 24.65 1.22
CA PRO A 228 9.23 24.55 0.73
C PRO A 228 10.28 24.88 1.79
N GLU A 229 10.02 25.86 2.65
CA GLU A 229 10.91 26.26 3.75
C GLU A 229 10.99 25.19 4.84
N GLU A 230 9.85 24.62 5.23
CA GLU A 230 9.77 23.50 6.17
C GLU A 230 10.52 22.27 5.63
N MET A 231 10.36 21.98 4.34
CA MET A 231 11.04 20.87 3.67
C MET A 231 12.56 21.06 3.67
N GLN A 232 13.04 22.29 3.34
CA GLN A 232 14.46 22.59 3.38
C GLN A 232 15.03 22.53 4.80
N ALA A 233 14.29 22.97 5.81
CA ALA A 233 14.71 22.88 7.20
C ALA A 233 14.84 21.41 7.63
N GLN A 234 13.87 20.58 7.25
CA GLN A 234 13.89 19.13 7.49
C GLN A 234 15.10 18.48 6.84
N GLN A 235 15.35 18.78 5.57
CA GLN A 235 16.48 18.21 4.82
C GLN A 235 17.82 18.57 5.46
N ARG A 236 18.03 19.83 5.85
CA ARG A 236 19.26 20.26 6.53
C ARG A 236 19.45 19.57 7.88
N ALA A 237 18.41 19.56 8.72
CA ALA A 237 18.48 18.89 10.01
C ALA A 237 18.72 17.38 9.89
N LEU A 238 18.17 16.75 8.85
CA LEU A 238 18.43 15.33 8.55
C LEU A 238 19.88 15.12 8.07
N GLU A 239 20.39 15.98 7.19
CA GLU A 239 21.76 15.90 6.66
C GLU A 239 22.82 15.92 7.78
N GLU A 240 22.60 16.73 8.82
CA GLU A 240 23.48 16.78 10.01
C GLU A 240 23.47 15.50 10.84
N ARG A 241 22.40 14.72 10.77
CA ARG A 241 22.19 13.56 11.64
C ARG A 241 22.27 12.21 10.91
N ILE A 242 22.11 12.20 9.58
CA ILE A 242 21.98 10.95 8.82
C ILE A 242 23.22 10.06 8.89
N SER A 243 24.40 10.65 9.03
CA SER A 243 25.68 9.95 9.20
C SER A 243 25.78 9.11 10.49
N ASP A 244 24.88 9.34 11.45
CA ASP A 244 24.79 8.55 12.69
C ASP A 244 24.20 7.15 12.45
N PHE A 245 23.54 6.93 11.32
CA PHE A 245 22.79 5.71 11.01
C PHE A 245 23.49 4.84 9.97
N ASP A 246 23.39 3.52 10.17
CA ASP A 246 23.87 2.52 9.22
C ASP A 246 22.80 2.19 8.17
N VAL A 247 21.54 2.33 8.53
CA VAL A 247 20.37 2.06 7.67
C VAL A 247 19.36 3.19 7.78
N VAL A 248 18.78 3.56 6.64
CA VAL A 248 17.62 4.45 6.57
C VAL A 248 16.49 3.74 5.80
N ILE A 249 15.30 3.65 6.41
CA ILE A 249 14.10 3.12 5.74
C ILE A 249 13.11 4.27 5.60
N THR A 250 12.69 4.57 4.37
CA THR A 250 11.74 5.65 4.11
C THR A 250 10.37 5.10 3.71
N THR A 251 9.33 5.68 4.28
CA THR A 251 7.94 5.26 4.07
C THR A 251 6.98 6.42 3.88
N ALA A 252 7.49 7.63 3.64
CA ALA A 252 6.66 8.83 3.52
C ALA A 252 6.01 8.88 2.14
N ALA A 253 4.73 8.53 2.08
CA ALA A 253 3.93 8.57 0.86
C ALA A 253 2.58 9.26 1.13
N VAL A 254 2.09 9.99 0.12
CA VAL A 254 0.76 10.59 0.10
C VAL A 254 0.00 9.99 -1.07
N PRO A 255 -1.17 9.36 -0.86
CA PRO A 255 -1.93 8.75 -1.93
C PRO A 255 -2.25 9.73 -3.07
N GLY A 256 -2.06 9.29 -4.32
CA GLY A 256 -2.34 10.07 -5.52
C GLY A 256 -1.39 11.24 -5.79
N ARG A 257 -0.26 11.33 -5.08
CA ARG A 257 0.75 12.39 -5.28
C ARG A 257 2.16 11.79 -5.35
N ALA A 258 3.09 12.56 -5.92
CA ALA A 258 4.50 12.24 -5.85
C ALA A 258 4.99 12.22 -4.39
N ALA A 259 5.88 11.28 -4.07
CA ALA A 259 6.48 11.20 -2.75
C ALA A 259 7.32 12.45 -2.45
N PRO A 260 7.30 12.96 -1.20
CA PRO A 260 8.16 14.08 -0.82
C PRO A 260 9.64 13.65 -0.86
N ARG A 261 10.49 14.46 -1.47
CA ARG A 261 11.93 14.23 -1.46
C ARG A 261 12.54 14.71 -0.15
N ILE A 262 12.83 13.76 0.73
CA ILE A 262 13.29 14.04 2.11
C ILE A 262 14.81 13.93 2.21
N ILE A 263 15.42 12.96 1.48
CA ILE A 263 16.85 12.67 1.51
C ILE A 263 17.48 13.21 0.20
N PRO A 264 18.12 14.39 0.23
CA PRO A 264 18.86 14.91 -0.93
C PRO A 264 20.15 14.11 -1.16
N ALA A 265 20.73 14.24 -2.35
CA ALA A 265 21.99 13.59 -2.71
C ALA A 265 23.15 13.94 -1.76
N SER A 266 23.18 15.18 -1.24
CA SER A 266 24.16 15.62 -0.23
C SER A 266 24.06 14.82 1.07
N ALA A 267 22.83 14.53 1.54
CA ALA A 267 22.62 13.71 2.72
C ALA A 267 23.10 12.25 2.49
N VAL A 268 22.88 11.70 1.30
CA VAL A 268 23.42 10.38 0.95
C VAL A 268 24.95 10.40 0.99
N ALA A 269 25.57 11.43 0.43
CA ALA A 269 27.03 11.59 0.42
C ALA A 269 27.64 11.75 1.84
N ALA A 270 26.85 12.20 2.83
CA ALA A 270 27.26 12.29 4.23
C ALA A 270 27.19 10.94 4.97
N MET A 271 26.52 9.93 4.43
CA MET A 271 26.43 8.60 5.03
C MET A 271 27.76 7.84 4.96
N ARG A 272 27.93 6.88 5.85
CA ARG A 272 29.12 6.03 5.87
C ARG A 272 29.09 5.04 4.72
N VAL A 273 30.26 4.72 4.18
CA VAL A 273 30.42 3.61 3.24
C VAL A 273 29.92 2.32 3.87
N GLY A 274 29.12 1.55 3.11
CA GLY A 274 28.44 0.35 3.57
C GLY A 274 27.06 0.62 4.21
N SER A 275 26.61 1.88 4.28
CA SER A 275 25.24 2.20 4.71
C SER A 275 24.21 1.81 3.65
N VAL A 276 22.96 1.64 4.08
CA VAL A 276 21.85 1.20 3.23
C VAL A 276 20.65 2.13 3.36
N ILE A 277 20.04 2.51 2.24
CA ILE A 277 18.75 3.19 2.18
C ILE A 277 17.75 2.24 1.52
N VAL A 278 16.60 2.00 2.16
CA VAL A 278 15.47 1.27 1.56
C VAL A 278 14.30 2.22 1.40
N ASP A 279 13.94 2.53 0.17
CA ASP A 279 12.91 3.50 -0.17
C ASP A 279 11.60 2.80 -0.59
N LEU A 280 10.57 2.85 0.27
CA LEU A 280 9.27 2.28 -0.01
C LEU A 280 8.39 3.20 -0.86
N ALA A 281 8.76 4.46 -1.02
CA ALA A 281 8.01 5.41 -1.82
C ALA A 281 8.49 5.47 -3.28
N SER A 282 9.37 4.57 -3.68
CA SER A 282 10.01 4.50 -4.99
C SER A 282 9.01 4.50 -6.15
N ASP A 283 7.90 3.77 -6.05
CA ASP A 283 6.83 3.74 -7.08
C ASP A 283 6.22 5.13 -7.38
N THR A 284 6.35 6.09 -6.45
CA THR A 284 5.79 7.44 -6.58
C THR A 284 6.85 8.54 -6.65
N GLY A 285 8.07 8.19 -7.04
CA GLY A 285 9.19 9.11 -7.24
C GLY A 285 10.28 9.06 -6.16
N GLY A 286 10.04 8.34 -5.06
CA GLY A 286 11.02 8.12 -4.00
C GLY A 286 11.15 9.27 -2.99
N ASN A 287 11.48 8.91 -1.75
CA ASN A 287 11.85 9.86 -0.70
C ASN A 287 13.35 10.23 -0.75
N CYS A 288 14.17 9.39 -1.35
CA CYS A 288 15.58 9.67 -1.62
C CYS A 288 15.73 10.16 -3.07
N GLU A 289 16.51 11.22 -3.25
CA GLU A 289 16.73 11.84 -4.57
C GLU A 289 17.38 10.87 -5.57
N LEU A 290 18.22 9.98 -5.08
CA LEU A 290 18.99 9.01 -5.89
C LEU A 290 18.29 7.67 -6.09
N THR A 291 17.07 7.51 -5.57
CA THR A 291 16.29 6.29 -5.74
C THR A 291 15.92 6.05 -7.20
N GLN A 292 16.16 4.83 -7.68
CA GLN A 292 15.68 4.35 -8.98
C GLN A 292 14.67 3.22 -8.74
N PRO A 293 13.44 3.37 -9.23
CA PRO A 293 12.38 2.38 -9.01
C PRO A 293 12.73 0.99 -9.54
N GLY A 294 12.64 -0.02 -8.68
CA GLY A 294 12.94 -1.42 -9.03
C GLY A 294 14.41 -1.78 -9.06
N GLU A 295 15.30 -0.84 -8.78
CA GLU A 295 16.76 -1.07 -8.86
C GLU A 295 17.45 -0.94 -7.50
N ILE A 296 18.59 -1.58 -7.39
CA ILE A 296 19.55 -1.40 -6.31
C ILE A 296 20.75 -0.66 -6.92
N VAL A 297 20.98 0.57 -6.45
CA VAL A 297 22.07 1.41 -6.93
C VAL A 297 23.07 1.65 -5.81
N ASP A 298 24.36 1.73 -6.17
CA ASP A 298 25.42 2.17 -5.28
C ASP A 298 25.78 3.62 -5.58
N HIS A 299 25.85 4.43 -4.54
CA HIS A 299 26.34 5.81 -4.64
C HIS A 299 27.43 6.04 -3.60
N ASN A 300 28.69 6.05 -4.04
CA ASN A 300 29.87 6.23 -3.19
C ASN A 300 29.92 5.22 -2.01
N GLY A 301 29.52 3.97 -2.25
CA GLY A 301 29.51 2.91 -1.26
C GLY A 301 28.28 2.94 -0.34
N VAL A 302 27.26 3.74 -0.64
CA VAL A 302 25.93 3.69 -0.02
C VAL A 302 24.98 2.94 -0.95
N THR A 303 24.42 1.84 -0.47
CA THR A 303 23.44 1.03 -1.24
C THR A 303 22.05 1.63 -1.11
N ILE A 304 21.41 1.95 -2.24
CA ILE A 304 20.04 2.49 -2.28
C ILE A 304 19.13 1.48 -2.97
N VAL A 305 18.16 0.97 -2.24
CA VAL A 305 17.17 -0.02 -2.69
C VAL A 305 15.87 0.69 -3.04
N GLY A 306 15.61 0.88 -4.32
CA GLY A 306 14.34 1.40 -4.84
C GLY A 306 13.31 0.28 -4.97
N THR A 307 12.46 0.11 -3.95
CA THR A 307 11.50 -1.00 -3.93
C THR A 307 10.28 -0.70 -4.80
N THR A 308 9.84 -1.66 -5.59
CA THR A 308 8.56 -1.59 -6.30
C THR A 308 7.66 -2.74 -5.87
N ASN A 309 6.37 -2.44 -5.67
CA ASN A 309 5.35 -3.45 -5.34
C ASN A 309 5.83 -4.47 -4.27
N LEU A 310 6.49 -3.98 -3.24
CA LEU A 310 7.13 -4.81 -2.20
C LEU A 310 6.18 -5.85 -1.56
N PRO A 311 4.87 -5.56 -1.32
CA PRO A 311 3.94 -6.55 -0.81
C PRO A 311 3.79 -7.78 -1.71
N SER A 312 3.98 -7.66 -3.01
CA SER A 312 3.92 -8.79 -3.95
C SER A 312 5.03 -9.82 -3.74
N THR A 313 6.11 -9.45 -3.06
CA THR A 313 7.20 -10.39 -2.71
C THR A 313 6.81 -11.37 -1.60
N MET A 314 5.69 -11.12 -0.91
CA MET A 314 5.11 -11.98 0.13
C MET A 314 3.62 -12.28 -0.19
N PRO A 315 3.35 -12.99 -1.29
CA PRO A 315 2.02 -13.08 -1.87
C PRO A 315 1.04 -13.95 -1.06
N TRP A 316 1.50 -14.66 -0.04
CA TRP A 316 0.70 -15.55 0.82
C TRP A 316 -0.30 -14.80 1.71
N ILE A 317 -0.13 -13.48 1.84
CA ILE A 317 -1.05 -12.66 2.63
C ILE A 317 -2.22 -12.25 1.76
N ALA A 318 -3.42 -12.66 2.17
CA ALA A 318 -4.66 -12.32 1.47
C ALA A 318 -4.76 -10.81 1.23
N PHE A 319 -5.10 -10.46 0.01
CA PHE A 319 -5.31 -9.06 -0.37
C PHE A 319 -6.47 -8.44 0.43
N VAL A 320 -7.53 -9.22 0.65
CA VAL A 320 -8.69 -8.81 1.45
C VAL A 320 -9.01 -9.88 2.49
N PRO A 321 -8.78 -9.63 3.77
CA PRO A 321 -9.00 -10.62 4.82
C PRO A 321 -10.47 -11.03 4.96
N ASP A 322 -11.42 -10.11 4.72
CA ASP A 322 -12.85 -10.38 4.84
C ASP A 322 -13.68 -9.71 3.74
N MET A 323 -13.88 -10.45 2.64
CA MET A 323 -14.75 -10.03 1.55
C MET A 323 -16.24 -10.28 1.82
N SER A 324 -16.59 -11.03 2.86
CA SER A 324 -17.99 -11.36 3.16
C SER A 324 -18.82 -10.08 3.40
N GLY A 325 -18.23 -9.10 4.06
CA GLY A 325 -18.84 -7.79 4.29
C GLY A 325 -19.08 -6.99 3.01
N VAL A 326 -18.13 -6.98 2.10
CA VAL A 326 -18.23 -6.28 0.80
C VAL A 326 -19.26 -6.97 -0.10
N CYS A 327 -19.13 -8.27 -0.31
CA CYS A 327 -20.03 -9.04 -1.17
C CYS A 327 -21.47 -9.06 -0.67
N SER A 328 -21.70 -9.20 0.64
CA SER A 328 -23.05 -9.20 1.20
C SER A 328 -23.71 -7.81 1.19
N SER A 329 -22.93 -6.73 1.17
CA SER A 329 -23.47 -5.38 1.04
C SER A 329 -23.98 -5.09 -0.37
N VAL A 330 -23.45 -5.76 -1.37
CA VAL A 330 -23.83 -5.62 -2.78
C VAL A 330 -25.09 -6.42 -3.13
N GLY A 331 -25.26 -7.61 -2.55
CA GLY A 331 -26.45 -8.46 -2.79
C GLY A 331 -27.79 -7.87 -2.34
N THR A 332 -27.79 -6.76 -1.60
CA THR A 332 -29.00 -6.03 -1.16
C THR A 332 -29.31 -4.79 -2.00
N PHE A 333 -28.63 -4.59 -3.12
CA PHE A 333 -28.86 -3.45 -3.99
C PHE A 333 -29.92 -3.77 -5.07
N GLU A 334 -31.13 -3.33 -4.90
CA GLU A 334 -32.07 -3.13 -6.02
C GLU A 334 -31.56 -1.97 -6.87
N ILE A 335 -31.17 -2.29 -8.11
CA ILE A 335 -30.79 -1.30 -9.12
C ILE A 335 -32.07 -0.58 -9.58
N THR A 336 -32.43 0.50 -8.90
CA THR A 336 -33.47 1.39 -9.43
C THR A 336 -32.87 2.19 -10.59
N SER A 337 -33.25 1.82 -11.79
CA SER A 337 -32.86 2.45 -13.06
C SER A 337 -33.52 3.82 -13.25
N LYS A 338 -33.04 4.87 -12.57
CA LYS A 338 -33.26 6.26 -13.00
C LYS A 338 -32.01 7.10 -12.75
N PRO A 339 -31.42 7.68 -13.80
CA PRO A 339 -30.26 8.56 -13.67
C PRO A 339 -30.68 9.90 -13.09
N ARG A 340 -30.57 10.10 -11.78
CA ARG A 340 -30.61 11.43 -11.19
C ARG A 340 -29.20 12.03 -11.20
N LYS A 341 -29.04 13.19 -11.85
CA LYS A 341 -27.86 14.06 -11.73
C LYS A 341 -27.62 14.40 -10.27
N ILE A 342 -26.57 13.87 -9.67
CA ILE A 342 -26.15 14.26 -8.33
C ILE A 342 -24.63 14.48 -8.37
N ALA A 343 -24.25 15.75 -8.39
CA ALA A 343 -22.91 16.20 -8.04
C ALA A 343 -22.85 16.24 -6.51
N ARG A 344 -22.20 15.24 -5.89
CA ARG A 344 -21.65 15.23 -4.51
C ARG A 344 -21.52 13.80 -4.05
N THR A 345 -20.40 13.46 -3.44
CA THR A 345 -20.19 12.19 -2.71
C THR A 345 -21.32 12.05 -1.69
N ARG A 346 -22.20 11.08 -1.85
CA ARG A 346 -23.22 10.77 -0.85
C ARG A 346 -22.89 9.47 -0.15
N ILE A 347 -22.78 9.55 1.17
CA ILE A 347 -22.78 8.40 2.07
C ILE A 347 -24.21 7.90 2.11
N VAL A 348 -24.47 6.68 1.67
CA VAL A 348 -25.77 6.04 1.85
C VAL A 348 -25.65 5.09 3.05
N THR A 349 -26.22 5.49 4.18
CA THR A 349 -26.39 4.61 5.35
C THR A 349 -27.76 3.94 5.26
N SER A 350 -27.80 2.62 5.12
CA SER A 350 -29.03 1.88 5.36
C SER A 350 -29.22 1.67 6.88
N LYS A 351 -30.45 1.52 7.35
CA LYS A 351 -30.80 1.30 8.77
C LYS A 351 -30.19 0.02 9.38
N THR A 352 -29.55 -0.83 8.59
CA THR A 352 -28.84 -2.03 9.00
C THR A 352 -27.33 -1.87 8.70
N SER A 353 -26.64 -1.08 9.49
CA SER A 353 -25.19 -1.09 9.78
C SER A 353 -24.18 -1.38 8.64
N ARG A 354 -24.41 -0.98 7.39
CA ARG A 354 -23.47 -1.21 6.27
C ARG A 354 -23.21 0.09 5.51
N VAL A 355 -21.92 0.38 5.28
CA VAL A 355 -21.45 1.60 4.58
C VAL A 355 -20.98 1.22 3.19
N LEU A 356 -21.56 1.85 2.18
CA LEU A 356 -21.18 1.70 0.77
C LEU A 356 -20.64 3.03 0.24
N TRP A 357 -19.49 3.00 -0.42
CA TRP A 357 -18.91 4.17 -1.06
C TRP A 357 -18.93 4.02 -2.57
N LEU A 358 -19.66 4.91 -3.24
CA LEU A 358 -19.64 5.04 -4.69
C LEU A 358 -18.86 6.31 -5.05
N MET A 359 -17.77 6.19 -5.80
CA MET A 359 -17.12 7.36 -6.41
C MET A 359 -17.82 7.74 -7.71
N ARG A 360 -18.20 9.01 -7.82
CA ARG A 360 -18.54 9.66 -9.09
C ARG A 360 -17.43 10.66 -9.43
N ALA A 361 -16.98 10.63 -10.66
CA ALA A 361 -16.06 11.64 -11.18
C ALA A 361 -16.63 13.06 -11.00
N PRO A 362 -15.80 14.06 -10.63
CA PRO A 362 -16.23 15.45 -10.56
C PRO A 362 -16.62 15.96 -11.95
N PRO A 363 -17.60 16.87 -12.06
CA PRO A 363 -17.96 17.45 -13.33
C PRO A 363 -16.82 18.30 -13.88
N PHE A 364 -16.46 18.10 -15.13
CA PHE A 364 -15.55 18.95 -15.88
C PHE A 364 -16.01 20.41 -15.79
N ALA A 365 -15.22 21.26 -15.17
CA ALA A 365 -15.34 22.70 -15.27
C ALA A 365 -14.89 23.10 -16.69
N SER A 366 -15.84 23.39 -17.56
CA SER A 366 -15.58 24.01 -18.84
C SER A 366 -14.92 25.38 -18.62
N ARG A 367 -13.63 25.48 -18.90
CA ARG A 367 -12.95 26.79 -19.00
C ARG A 367 -13.56 27.53 -20.19
N ARG A 368 -14.42 28.51 -19.93
CA ARG A 368 -14.76 29.56 -20.92
C ARG A 368 -13.48 30.33 -21.20
N ARG A 369 -13.07 30.40 -22.46
CA ARG A 369 -12.07 31.35 -22.95
C ARG A 369 -12.68 32.75 -22.86
N PRO A 370 -11.95 33.75 -22.38
CA PRO A 370 -12.36 35.13 -22.53
C PRO A 370 -12.18 35.53 -23.99
N THR A 371 -13.19 36.26 -24.50
CA THR A 371 -13.17 36.98 -25.77
C THR A 371 -12.26 38.20 -25.65
#